data_983724f3db54cea8bf36cad671b1185d
#
_entry.id   983724f3db54cea8bf36cad671b1185d
#
_cell.length_a   1.000
_cell.length_b   1.000
_cell.length_c   1.000
_cell.angle_alpha   90.00
_cell.angle_beta   90.00
_cell.angle_gamma   90.00
#
_symmetry.space_group_name_H-M   'P 1'
#
loop_
_entity.id
_entity.type
_entity.pdbx_description
1 polymer ?
#
loop_
_entity_poly.entity_id
_entity_poly.type
_entity_poly.pdbx_seq_one_letter_code
_entity_poly.pdbx_strand_id
1 'polypeptide(L)'
;MKSIPLFKSHYSIGRSILTLEDTEEKRENYPSSIVEIAKRNKMKSVFLVEDTMNGFLEAYKNLSEAGIKLVFGYRVSVCDDSTDKSKESIDTESKFVILARNDEGYKKLIKISSYAACDGFYYQPRVDFSVLEKYWDDEDLQLCVPFYDSFLFKNSLTFAVCFPKFEFTKPVFFVEDNDVPFDYIIKKKVESYCNENKLQSIPVKSIYYECRDDF
;
A
#
# COMPACT_ATOMS: atom_id res chain seq x y z
N MET A 1 12.98 -16.98 -2.27
CA MET A 1 13.24 -15.56 -2.58
C MET A 1 13.00 -14.75 -1.32
N LYS A 2 13.85 -13.77 -0.99
CA LYS A 2 13.64 -12.94 0.22
C LYS A 2 12.51 -11.96 -0.06
N SER A 3 11.45 -11.95 0.76
CA SER A 3 10.34 -11.02 0.61
C SER A 3 10.73 -9.59 1.00
N ILE A 4 10.13 -8.60 0.33
CA ILE A 4 10.29 -7.18 0.68
C ILE A 4 9.34 -6.85 1.81
N PRO A 5 9.81 -6.36 2.98
CA PRO A 5 8.94 -5.92 4.06
C PRO A 5 8.21 -4.63 3.68
N LEU A 6 6.90 -4.64 3.78
CA LEU A 6 6.04 -3.47 3.65
C LEU A 6 5.54 -3.09 5.04
N PHE A 7 6.11 -2.05 5.61
CA PHE A 7 5.72 -1.57 6.93
C PHE A 7 4.44 -0.73 6.87
N LYS A 8 3.68 -0.80 7.95
CA LYS A 8 2.54 0.06 8.21
C LYS A 8 2.69 0.60 9.63
N SER A 9 2.50 1.90 9.82
CA SER A 9 2.64 2.53 11.12
C SER A 9 1.31 2.69 11.85
N HIS A 10 1.36 3.16 13.09
CA HIS A 10 0.21 3.50 13.91
C HIS A 10 -0.71 4.58 13.30
N TYR A 11 -0.24 5.32 12.27
CA TYR A 11 -1.09 6.24 11.51
C TYR A 11 -2.15 5.51 10.68
N SER A 12 -1.95 4.23 10.38
CA SER A 12 -2.99 3.35 9.84
C SER A 12 -3.80 2.76 10.99
N ILE A 13 -4.71 3.56 11.53
CA ILE A 13 -5.51 3.27 12.72
C ILE A 13 -6.20 1.90 12.63
N GLY A 14 -6.06 1.10 13.70
CA GLY A 14 -6.65 -0.23 13.80
C GLY A 14 -5.95 -1.31 12.96
N ARG A 15 -4.78 -1.01 12.38
CA ARG A 15 -4.02 -1.97 11.56
C ARG A 15 -2.63 -2.27 12.08
N SER A 16 -1.91 -1.27 12.57
CA SER A 16 -0.55 -1.43 13.07
C SER A 16 -0.35 -0.70 14.39
N ILE A 17 0.54 -1.24 15.21
CA ILE A 17 0.99 -0.64 16.46
C ILE A 17 2.39 -0.03 16.33
N LEU A 18 3.09 -0.26 15.22
CA LEU A 18 4.46 0.20 15.02
C LEU A 18 4.52 1.72 14.97
N THR A 19 5.43 2.31 15.74
CA THR A 19 5.68 3.75 15.75
C THR A 19 6.71 4.17 14.71
N LEU A 20 6.87 5.47 14.52
CA LEU A 20 7.89 6.06 13.65
C LEU A 20 8.95 6.84 14.44
N GLU A 21 8.83 6.83 15.78
CA GLU A 21 9.75 7.56 16.66
C GLU A 21 11.18 7.01 16.55
N ASP A 22 12.16 7.89 16.60
CA ASP A 22 13.56 7.52 16.79
C ASP A 22 13.91 7.75 18.26
N THR A 23 13.79 6.69 19.08
CA THR A 23 14.07 6.75 20.52
C THR A 23 15.33 5.97 20.83
N GLU A 24 16.31 6.62 21.51
CA GLU A 24 17.49 5.91 22.02
C GLU A 24 17.19 5.06 23.26
N GLU A 25 16.10 5.35 23.96
CA GLU A 25 15.68 4.64 25.18
C GLU A 25 14.55 3.66 24.91
N LYS A 26 14.83 2.36 25.07
CA LYS A 26 13.78 1.33 25.14
C LYS A 26 12.88 1.59 26.35
N ARG A 27 11.65 1.99 26.09
CA ARG A 27 10.62 2.09 27.12
C ARG A 27 9.97 0.71 27.29
N GLU A 28 10.00 0.16 28.51
CA GLU A 28 9.24 -1.07 28.80
C GLU A 28 7.76 -0.85 28.45
N ASN A 29 7.15 -1.82 27.76
CA ASN A 29 5.75 -1.79 27.30
C ASN A 29 5.41 -0.73 26.25
N TYR A 30 6.38 -0.26 25.46
CA TYR A 30 6.13 0.67 24.35
C TYR A 30 6.20 -0.07 23.01
N PRO A 31 5.31 0.23 22.04
CA PRO A 31 5.33 -0.41 20.73
C PRO A 31 6.68 -0.20 20.01
N SER A 32 7.13 -1.21 19.28
CA SER A 32 8.37 -1.13 18.51
C SER A 32 8.31 -0.05 17.45
N SER A 33 9.47 0.60 17.20
CA SER A 33 9.61 1.60 16.15
C SER A 33 10.12 0.99 14.85
N ILE A 34 9.53 1.40 13.73
CA ILE A 34 9.99 1.03 12.38
C ILE A 34 11.45 1.49 12.17
N VAL A 35 11.81 2.66 12.70
CA VAL A 35 13.18 3.21 12.60
C VAL A 35 14.18 2.30 13.34
N GLU A 36 13.85 1.87 14.55
CA GLU A 36 14.68 0.96 15.33
C GLU A 36 14.80 -0.44 14.67
N ILE A 37 13.67 -0.98 14.21
CA ILE A 37 13.65 -2.25 13.45
C ILE A 37 14.58 -2.15 12.23
N ALA A 38 14.51 -1.04 11.49
CA ALA A 38 15.33 -0.82 10.31
C ALA A 38 16.82 -0.68 10.65
N LYS A 39 17.17 0.07 11.70
CA LYS A 39 18.55 0.21 12.21
C LYS A 39 19.12 -1.14 12.63
N ARG A 40 18.39 -1.89 13.45
CA ARG A 40 18.82 -3.20 13.97
C ARG A 40 19.04 -4.22 12.84
N ASN A 41 18.18 -4.20 11.83
CA ASN A 41 18.29 -5.08 10.67
C ASN A 41 19.20 -4.54 9.55
N LYS A 42 19.89 -3.40 9.77
CA LYS A 42 20.80 -2.76 8.79
C LYS A 42 20.13 -2.54 7.44
N MET A 43 18.86 -2.15 7.45
CA MET A 43 18.10 -1.88 6.24
C MET A 43 18.58 -0.59 5.58
N LYS A 44 18.74 -0.61 4.26
CA LYS A 44 19.12 0.58 3.46
C LYS A 44 17.90 1.41 3.07
N SER A 45 16.73 0.78 3.04
CA SER A 45 15.46 1.43 2.69
C SER A 45 14.31 0.79 3.44
N VAL A 46 13.30 1.59 3.75
CA VAL A 46 12.03 1.19 4.35
C VAL A 46 10.91 1.51 3.37
N PHE A 47 10.07 0.51 3.09
CA PHE A 47 8.81 0.69 2.36
C PHE A 47 7.70 0.89 3.39
N LEU A 48 7.21 2.11 3.50
CA LEU A 48 6.10 2.47 4.39
C LEU A 48 4.83 2.67 3.56
N VAL A 49 3.83 1.81 3.77
CA VAL A 49 2.58 1.81 3.00
C VAL A 49 1.42 2.18 3.92
N GLU A 50 0.89 3.39 3.80
CA GLU A 50 -0.17 3.93 4.64
C GLU A 50 -1.52 4.02 3.92
N ASP A 51 -2.60 3.98 4.69
CA ASP A 51 -3.96 4.20 4.16
C ASP A 51 -4.32 5.69 4.05
N THR A 52 -3.42 6.58 4.53
CA THR A 52 -3.53 8.04 4.45
C THR A 52 -2.15 8.65 4.17
N MET A 53 -2.08 9.96 3.94
CA MET A 53 -0.81 10.68 3.80
C MET A 53 -0.18 11.05 5.17
N ASN A 54 -0.82 10.68 6.27
CA ASN A 54 -0.30 10.91 7.62
C ASN A 54 0.95 10.05 7.86
N GLY A 55 1.81 10.52 8.78
CA GLY A 55 3.04 9.80 9.11
C GLY A 55 4.21 10.00 8.13
N PHE A 56 3.98 10.53 6.92
CA PHE A 56 5.06 10.75 5.97
C PHE A 56 6.17 11.64 6.53
N LEU A 57 5.81 12.79 7.08
CA LEU A 57 6.80 13.77 7.54
C LEU A 57 7.67 13.23 8.68
N GLU A 58 7.05 12.53 9.63
CA GLU A 58 7.75 11.89 10.74
C GLU A 58 8.68 10.78 10.25
N ALA A 59 8.16 9.88 9.38
CA ALA A 59 8.95 8.82 8.77
C ALA A 59 10.11 9.37 7.96
N TYR A 60 9.86 10.39 7.14
CA TYR A 60 10.90 11.01 6.31
C TYR A 60 12.02 11.62 7.16
N LYS A 61 11.66 12.39 8.18
CA LYS A 61 12.64 13.01 9.08
C LYS A 61 13.48 11.94 9.80
N ASN A 62 12.83 11.05 10.52
CA ASN A 62 13.51 10.10 11.41
C ASN A 62 14.33 9.06 10.63
N LEU A 63 13.84 8.56 9.49
CA LEU A 63 14.59 7.64 8.63
C LEU A 63 15.76 8.33 7.94
N SER A 64 15.59 9.60 7.49
CA SER A 64 16.68 10.37 6.87
C SER A 64 17.79 10.66 7.87
N GLU A 65 17.49 11.04 9.11
CA GLU A 65 18.46 11.22 10.18
C GLU A 65 19.21 9.91 10.50
N ALA A 66 18.54 8.76 10.35
CA ALA A 66 19.15 7.45 10.49
C ALA A 66 19.93 6.98 9.23
N GLY A 67 19.97 7.77 8.15
CA GLY A 67 20.61 7.40 6.89
C GLY A 67 19.89 6.30 6.11
N ILE A 68 18.58 6.11 6.35
CA ILE A 68 17.74 5.08 5.72
C ILE A 68 16.80 5.74 4.72
N LYS A 69 16.76 5.22 3.48
CA LYS A 69 15.87 5.75 2.44
C LYS A 69 14.42 5.37 2.74
N LEU A 70 13.51 6.34 2.79
CA LEU A 70 12.07 6.10 2.80
C LEU A 70 11.57 5.89 1.36
N VAL A 71 10.75 4.84 1.15
CA VAL A 71 9.87 4.67 0.00
C VAL A 71 8.45 4.71 0.52
N PHE A 72 7.76 5.82 0.26
CA PHE A 72 6.41 6.02 0.77
C PHE A 72 5.37 5.53 -0.23
N GLY A 73 4.37 4.82 0.28
CA GLY A 73 3.26 4.29 -0.48
C GLY A 73 1.91 4.70 0.11
N TYR A 74 1.00 5.09 -0.75
CA TYR A 74 -0.40 5.36 -0.41
C TYR A 74 -1.28 4.21 -0.88
N ARG A 75 -2.00 3.58 0.05
CA ARG A 75 -2.95 2.50 -0.22
C ARG A 75 -4.35 3.09 -0.38
N VAL A 76 -4.83 3.15 -1.60
CA VAL A 76 -6.07 3.83 -2.00
C VAL A 76 -7.13 2.84 -2.47
N SER A 77 -8.42 3.16 -2.26
CA SER A 77 -9.54 2.50 -2.93
C SER A 77 -9.70 3.07 -4.33
N VAL A 78 -9.76 2.18 -5.32
CA VAL A 78 -10.05 2.53 -6.71
C VAL A 78 -11.36 1.85 -7.10
N CYS A 79 -12.32 2.64 -7.60
CA CYS A 79 -13.62 2.19 -8.11
C CYS A 79 -13.69 2.42 -9.63
N ASP A 80 -14.79 2.01 -10.23
CA ASP A 80 -15.00 2.19 -11.68
C ASP A 80 -15.30 3.65 -12.04
N ASP A 81 -16.15 4.31 -11.24
CA ASP A 81 -16.48 5.73 -11.36
C ASP A 81 -16.60 6.36 -9.96
N SER A 82 -15.71 7.30 -9.64
CA SER A 82 -15.68 7.97 -8.34
C SER A 82 -16.81 9.00 -8.14
N THR A 83 -17.49 9.37 -9.20
CA THR A 83 -18.66 10.28 -9.15
C THR A 83 -19.97 9.55 -8.84
N ASP A 84 -20.02 8.23 -9.10
CA ASP A 84 -21.16 7.40 -8.73
C ASP A 84 -21.21 7.18 -7.22
N LYS A 85 -22.25 7.67 -6.56
CA LYS A 85 -22.51 7.54 -5.12
C LYS A 85 -23.63 6.52 -4.81
N SER A 86 -23.89 5.60 -5.71
CA SER A 86 -24.80 4.48 -5.49
C SER A 86 -24.17 3.40 -4.60
N LYS A 87 -25.00 2.51 -4.03
CA LYS A 87 -24.50 1.37 -3.25
C LYS A 87 -23.76 0.39 -4.11
N GLU A 88 -24.18 0.22 -5.34
CA GLU A 88 -23.59 -0.68 -6.33
C GLU A 88 -22.15 -0.28 -6.67
N SER A 89 -21.82 1.01 -6.58
CA SER A 89 -20.47 1.50 -6.83
C SER A 89 -19.44 0.97 -5.82
N ILE A 90 -19.87 0.56 -4.61
CA ILE A 90 -19.01 -0.03 -3.58
C ILE A 90 -18.49 -1.41 -4.02
N ASP A 91 -19.29 -2.15 -4.77
CA ASP A 91 -18.93 -3.49 -5.26
C ASP A 91 -17.88 -3.44 -6.38
N THR A 92 -17.63 -2.26 -6.96
CA THR A 92 -16.56 -2.05 -7.94
C THR A 92 -15.21 -1.70 -7.32
N GLU A 93 -15.15 -1.44 -6.01
CA GLU A 93 -13.95 -0.95 -5.32
C GLU A 93 -12.94 -2.07 -5.07
N SER A 94 -11.67 -1.78 -5.34
CA SER A 94 -10.54 -2.60 -4.93
C SER A 94 -9.37 -1.73 -4.46
N LYS A 95 -8.43 -2.32 -3.70
CA LYS A 95 -7.27 -1.58 -3.20
C LYS A 95 -6.11 -1.64 -4.17
N PHE A 96 -5.41 -0.51 -4.27
CA PHE A 96 -4.12 -0.37 -4.93
C PHE A 96 -3.13 0.32 -4.00
N VAL A 97 -1.86 0.12 -4.26
CA VAL A 97 -0.77 0.83 -3.58
C VAL A 97 -0.02 1.64 -4.63
N ILE A 98 0.15 2.93 -4.38
CA ILE A 98 0.92 3.83 -5.24
C ILE A 98 2.16 4.24 -4.47
N LEU A 99 3.35 3.86 -4.97
CA LEU A 99 4.63 4.22 -4.39
C LEU A 99 5.16 5.48 -5.06
N ALA A 100 5.64 6.44 -4.26
CA ALA A 100 6.39 7.57 -4.75
C ALA A 100 7.85 7.16 -5.01
N ARG A 101 8.37 7.42 -6.21
CA ARG A 101 9.75 7.16 -6.59
C ARG A 101 10.68 8.32 -6.23
N ASN A 102 10.11 9.54 -6.19
CA ASN A 102 10.80 10.81 -5.96
C ASN A 102 9.86 11.86 -5.35
N ASP A 103 10.34 13.07 -5.18
CA ASP A 103 9.59 14.18 -4.57
C ASP A 103 8.38 14.63 -5.44
N GLU A 104 8.49 14.56 -6.77
CA GLU A 104 7.34 14.86 -7.64
C GLU A 104 6.25 13.79 -7.50
N GLY A 105 6.64 12.53 -7.38
CA GLY A 105 5.71 11.45 -7.07
C GLY A 105 4.97 11.67 -5.76
N TYR A 106 5.66 12.14 -4.72
CA TYR A 106 5.01 12.48 -3.45
C TYR A 106 3.99 13.64 -3.61
N LYS A 107 4.32 14.67 -4.36
CA LYS A 107 3.38 15.77 -4.69
C LYS A 107 2.14 15.27 -5.45
N LYS A 108 2.33 14.30 -6.35
CA LYS A 108 1.23 13.64 -7.07
C LYS A 108 0.37 12.81 -6.13
N LEU A 109 0.97 12.08 -5.18
CA LEU A 109 0.22 11.35 -4.13
C LEU A 109 -0.66 12.29 -3.29
N ILE A 110 -0.17 13.49 -2.93
CA ILE A 110 -0.97 14.49 -2.23
C ILE A 110 -2.21 14.87 -3.04
N LYS A 111 -2.06 15.11 -4.36
CA LYS A 111 -3.19 15.45 -5.24
C LYS A 111 -4.21 14.31 -5.34
N ILE A 112 -3.74 13.08 -5.50
CA ILE A 112 -4.58 11.87 -5.56
C ILE A 112 -5.33 11.69 -4.23
N SER A 113 -4.62 11.79 -3.11
CA SER A 113 -5.21 11.67 -1.77
C SER A 113 -6.23 12.77 -1.47
N SER A 114 -5.93 14.01 -1.89
CA SER A 114 -6.86 15.15 -1.73
C SER A 114 -8.14 14.93 -2.54
N TYR A 115 -8.03 14.50 -3.78
CA TYR A 115 -9.20 14.14 -4.59
C TYR A 115 -10.01 13.02 -3.93
N ALA A 116 -9.33 11.96 -3.48
CA ALA A 116 -10.00 10.83 -2.82
C ALA A 116 -10.79 11.26 -1.58
N ALA A 117 -10.23 12.19 -0.80
CA ALA A 117 -10.84 12.66 0.45
C ALA A 117 -11.97 13.70 0.24
N CYS A 118 -11.97 14.41 -0.89
CA CYS A 118 -12.95 15.45 -1.21
C CYS A 118 -13.96 14.96 -2.24
N ASP A 119 -13.59 14.99 -3.51
CA ASP A 119 -14.51 14.74 -4.63
C ASP A 119 -14.90 13.26 -4.75
N GLY A 120 -13.91 12.37 -4.53
CA GLY A 120 -14.08 10.93 -4.62
C GLY A 120 -14.75 10.28 -3.40
N PHE A 121 -14.91 11.02 -2.27
CA PHE A 121 -15.38 10.44 -1.03
C PHE A 121 -16.81 9.87 -1.12
N TYR A 122 -16.96 8.59 -0.76
CA TYR A 122 -18.23 7.93 -0.53
C TYR A 122 -18.01 6.77 0.45
N TYR A 123 -18.47 6.93 1.70
CA TYR A 123 -18.16 6.12 2.88
C TYR A 123 -16.66 6.06 3.22
N GLN A 124 -15.78 6.06 2.25
CA GLN A 124 -14.32 6.10 2.38
C GLN A 124 -13.70 6.92 1.24
N PRO A 125 -12.45 7.41 1.41
CA PRO A 125 -11.69 8.03 0.34
C PRO A 125 -11.45 7.05 -0.81
N ARG A 126 -11.81 7.45 -2.05
CA ARG A 126 -11.63 6.63 -3.25
C ARG A 126 -11.36 7.48 -4.49
N VAL A 127 -10.79 6.87 -5.49
CA VAL A 127 -10.55 7.46 -6.82
C VAL A 127 -11.03 6.48 -7.88
N ASP A 128 -11.08 6.91 -9.13
CA ASP A 128 -11.20 6.04 -10.29
C ASP A 128 -9.91 6.07 -11.14
N PHE A 129 -9.85 5.23 -12.15
CA PHE A 129 -8.67 5.14 -13.01
C PHE A 129 -8.44 6.41 -13.85
N SER A 130 -9.47 7.18 -14.18
CA SER A 130 -9.35 8.44 -14.91
C SER A 130 -8.63 9.51 -14.09
N VAL A 131 -8.89 9.53 -12.79
CA VAL A 131 -8.19 10.42 -11.84
C VAL A 131 -6.73 9.99 -11.67
N LEU A 132 -6.48 8.67 -11.61
CA LEU A 132 -5.10 8.19 -11.55
C LEU A 132 -4.34 8.56 -12.82
N GLU A 133 -4.87 8.30 -14.00
CA GLU A 133 -4.27 8.63 -15.29
C GLU A 133 -3.95 10.11 -15.40
N LYS A 134 -4.85 11.00 -14.96
CA LYS A 134 -4.65 12.46 -14.96
C LYS A 134 -3.40 12.92 -14.22
N TYR A 135 -3.02 12.25 -13.13
CA TYR A 135 -1.87 12.61 -12.30
C TYR A 135 -0.67 11.68 -12.49
N TRP A 136 -0.78 10.69 -13.39
CA TRP A 136 0.21 9.64 -13.52
C TRP A 136 1.45 10.05 -14.28
N ASP A 137 2.56 9.48 -13.85
CA ASP A 137 3.82 9.48 -14.56
C ASP A 137 4.66 8.32 -14.04
N ASP A 138 5.08 7.43 -14.92
CA ASP A 138 5.84 6.22 -14.56
C ASP A 138 7.26 6.54 -14.05
N GLU A 139 7.80 7.74 -14.31
CA GLU A 139 9.09 8.18 -13.74
C GLU A 139 8.95 8.53 -12.26
N ASP A 140 7.77 9.03 -11.84
CA ASP A 140 7.50 9.53 -10.49
C ASP A 140 6.76 8.54 -9.60
N LEU A 141 5.91 7.70 -10.20
CA LEU A 141 5.01 6.80 -9.47
C LEU A 141 5.18 5.34 -9.91
N GLN A 142 4.86 4.43 -9.01
CA GLN A 142 4.72 3.00 -9.30
C GLN A 142 3.38 2.51 -8.78
N LEU A 143 2.56 1.98 -9.68
CA LEU A 143 1.33 1.28 -9.31
C LEU A 143 1.66 -0.15 -8.86
N CYS A 144 1.12 -0.52 -7.69
CA CYS A 144 1.24 -1.87 -7.18
C CYS A 144 -0.15 -2.42 -6.85
N VAL A 145 -0.37 -3.68 -7.19
CA VAL A 145 -1.59 -4.41 -6.86
C VAL A 145 -1.31 -5.22 -5.59
N PRO A 146 -1.93 -4.90 -4.44
CA PRO A 146 -1.71 -5.64 -3.20
C PRO A 146 -2.25 -7.07 -3.32
N PHE A 147 -1.73 -7.98 -2.50
CA PHE A 147 -2.19 -9.37 -2.50
C PHE A 147 -3.61 -9.50 -1.95
N TYR A 148 -3.86 -8.87 -0.79
CA TYR A 148 -5.19 -8.80 -0.20
C TYR A 148 -5.94 -7.54 -0.62
N ASP A 149 -7.28 -7.62 -0.69
CA ASP A 149 -8.21 -6.56 -1.10
C ASP A 149 -8.00 -6.02 -2.52
N SER A 150 -7.16 -6.68 -3.33
CA SER A 150 -7.04 -6.39 -4.76
C SER A 150 -8.29 -6.81 -5.55
N PHE A 151 -8.38 -6.39 -6.80
CA PHE A 151 -9.46 -6.83 -7.69
C PHE A 151 -9.46 -8.36 -7.89
N LEU A 152 -8.28 -9.01 -7.97
CA LEU A 152 -8.18 -10.47 -8.06
C LEU A 152 -8.70 -11.16 -6.81
N PHE A 153 -8.38 -10.62 -5.64
CA PHE A 153 -8.88 -11.12 -4.36
C PHE A 153 -10.40 -10.95 -4.27
N LYS A 154 -10.89 -9.73 -4.49
CA LYS A 154 -12.31 -9.41 -4.36
C LYS A 154 -13.18 -10.16 -5.37
N ASN A 155 -12.82 -10.19 -6.66
CA ASN A 155 -13.55 -10.92 -7.68
C ASN A 155 -13.55 -12.44 -7.47
N SER A 156 -12.64 -12.96 -6.63
CA SER A 156 -12.53 -14.39 -6.37
C SER A 156 -13.24 -14.85 -5.12
N LEU A 157 -13.28 -14.01 -4.09
CA LEU A 157 -13.72 -14.38 -2.74
C LEU A 157 -14.93 -13.57 -2.25
N THR A 158 -15.35 -12.56 -3.00
CA THR A 158 -16.51 -11.72 -2.68
C THR A 158 -17.44 -11.61 -3.90
N PHE A 159 -18.56 -10.93 -3.75
CA PHE A 159 -19.47 -10.61 -4.87
C PHE A 159 -19.06 -9.35 -5.65
N ALA A 160 -17.88 -8.79 -5.37
CA ALA A 160 -17.38 -7.60 -6.04
C ALA A 160 -17.06 -7.88 -7.53
N VAL A 161 -17.24 -6.86 -8.37
CA VAL A 161 -16.99 -6.88 -9.81
C VAL A 161 -16.06 -5.73 -10.14
N CYS A 162 -14.77 -5.94 -9.94
CA CYS A 162 -13.73 -4.92 -10.14
C CYS A 162 -13.02 -5.15 -11.47
N PHE A 163 -13.03 -4.16 -12.36
CA PHE A 163 -12.34 -4.18 -13.64
C PHE A 163 -11.20 -3.17 -13.66
N PRO A 164 -9.93 -3.61 -13.55
CA PRO A 164 -8.79 -2.70 -13.60
C PRO A 164 -8.56 -2.16 -15.01
N LYS A 165 -8.13 -0.90 -15.11
CA LYS A 165 -7.75 -0.22 -16.35
C LYS A 165 -6.27 0.17 -16.22
N PHE A 166 -5.38 -0.52 -16.93
CA PHE A 166 -3.92 -0.37 -16.81
C PHE A 166 -3.26 0.20 -18.08
N GLU A 167 -4.04 0.80 -18.97
CA GLU A 167 -3.54 1.34 -20.24
C GLU A 167 -2.49 2.42 -20.05
N PHE A 168 -2.55 3.15 -18.92
CA PHE A 168 -1.64 4.25 -18.60
C PHE A 168 -0.35 3.83 -17.88
N THR A 169 -0.26 2.58 -17.37
CA THR A 169 0.92 2.11 -16.61
C THR A 169 1.00 0.59 -16.54
N LYS A 170 2.18 0.06 -16.24
CA LYS A 170 2.39 -1.36 -15.97
C LYS A 170 2.50 -1.61 -14.46
N PRO A 171 1.45 -2.16 -13.81
CA PRO A 171 1.48 -2.42 -12.38
C PRO A 171 2.42 -3.58 -12.01
N VAL A 172 2.92 -3.54 -10.78
CA VAL A 172 3.63 -4.63 -10.13
C VAL A 172 2.70 -5.33 -9.16
N PHE A 173 2.63 -6.65 -9.19
CA PHE A 173 1.76 -7.43 -8.33
C PHE A 173 2.52 -7.90 -7.08
N PHE A 174 1.95 -7.69 -5.91
CA PHE A 174 2.47 -8.20 -4.66
C PHE A 174 1.96 -9.62 -4.43
N VAL A 175 2.84 -10.49 -3.94
CA VAL A 175 2.50 -11.85 -3.53
C VAL A 175 2.91 -12.01 -2.08
N GLU A 176 1.96 -12.36 -1.23
CA GLU A 176 2.19 -12.68 0.17
C GLU A 176 1.95 -14.18 0.41
N ASP A 177 2.59 -14.69 1.46
CA ASP A 177 2.41 -16.05 1.94
C ASP A 177 2.33 -15.96 3.48
N ASN A 178 1.11 -16.00 4.00
CA ASN A 178 0.82 -15.83 5.42
C ASN A 178 0.16 -17.07 6.03
N ASP A 179 0.20 -18.21 5.29
CA ASP A 179 -0.41 -19.49 5.69
C ASP A 179 -1.94 -19.38 5.94
N VAL A 180 -2.60 -18.41 5.26
CA VAL A 180 -4.05 -18.27 5.31
C VAL A 180 -4.68 -19.21 4.28
N PRO A 181 -5.83 -19.87 4.56
CA PRO A 181 -6.41 -20.91 3.70
C PRO A 181 -6.61 -20.54 2.24
N PHE A 182 -6.86 -19.27 1.94
CA PHE A 182 -7.12 -18.80 0.57
C PHE A 182 -5.87 -18.29 -0.16
N ASP A 183 -4.72 -18.17 0.53
CA ASP A 183 -3.48 -17.64 -0.08
C ASP A 183 -3.07 -18.42 -1.33
N TYR A 184 -3.17 -19.74 -1.28
CA TYR A 184 -2.84 -20.59 -2.42
C TYR A 184 -3.70 -20.31 -3.67
N ILE A 185 -5.00 -20.05 -3.48
CA ILE A 185 -5.93 -19.76 -4.59
C ILE A 185 -5.58 -18.40 -5.20
N ILE A 186 -5.39 -17.39 -4.35
CA ILE A 186 -5.07 -16.04 -4.80
C ILE A 186 -3.70 -15.99 -5.47
N LYS A 187 -2.69 -16.66 -4.90
CA LYS A 187 -1.36 -16.76 -5.48
C LYS A 187 -1.38 -17.30 -6.91
N LYS A 188 -2.10 -18.41 -7.12
CA LYS A 188 -2.28 -18.98 -8.47
C LYS A 188 -2.93 -17.98 -9.44
N LYS A 189 -3.95 -17.25 -8.98
CA LYS A 189 -4.62 -16.24 -9.81
C LYS A 189 -3.71 -15.08 -10.17
N VAL A 190 -2.90 -14.60 -9.22
CA VAL A 190 -1.90 -13.56 -9.48
C VAL A 190 -0.87 -14.05 -10.48
N GLU A 191 -0.33 -15.26 -10.29
CA GLU A 191 0.65 -15.86 -11.20
C GLU A 191 0.09 -16.03 -12.62
N SER A 192 -1.15 -16.57 -12.77
CA SER A 192 -1.80 -16.72 -14.07
C SER A 192 -2.01 -15.37 -14.75
N TYR A 193 -2.60 -14.40 -14.02
CA TYR A 193 -2.86 -13.06 -14.54
C TYR A 193 -1.58 -12.34 -14.98
N CYS A 194 -0.51 -12.42 -14.17
CA CYS A 194 0.77 -11.82 -14.51
C CYS A 194 1.40 -12.46 -15.75
N ASN A 195 1.35 -13.79 -15.87
CA ASN A 195 1.88 -14.51 -17.04
C ASN A 195 1.12 -14.16 -18.32
N GLU A 196 -0.21 -14.15 -18.28
CA GLU A 196 -1.07 -13.82 -19.41
C GLU A 196 -0.87 -12.39 -19.92
N ASN A 197 -0.68 -11.45 -18.99
CA ASN A 197 -0.54 -10.01 -19.30
C ASN A 197 0.92 -9.53 -19.35
N LYS A 198 1.92 -10.42 -19.18
CA LYS A 198 3.36 -10.08 -19.14
C LYS A 198 3.70 -9.02 -18.10
N LEU A 199 3.11 -9.15 -16.92
CA LEU A 199 3.31 -8.27 -15.77
C LEU A 199 4.24 -8.91 -14.74
N GLN A 200 4.85 -8.08 -13.90
CA GLN A 200 5.77 -8.54 -12.86
C GLN A 200 5.01 -8.81 -11.56
N SER A 201 5.36 -9.93 -10.89
CA SER A 201 5.00 -10.18 -9.50
C SER A 201 6.24 -10.21 -8.61
N ILE A 202 6.12 -9.71 -7.39
CA ILE A 202 7.21 -9.69 -6.40
C ILE A 202 6.71 -10.22 -5.05
N PRO A 203 7.53 -11.02 -4.34
CA PRO A 203 7.20 -11.47 -3.00
C PRO A 203 7.38 -10.33 -2.00
N VAL A 204 6.34 -10.08 -1.20
CA VAL A 204 6.33 -9.07 -0.15
C VAL A 204 5.84 -9.66 1.16
N LYS A 205 6.01 -8.94 2.26
CA LYS A 205 5.45 -9.27 3.57
C LYS A 205 4.97 -8.00 4.24
N SER A 206 3.69 -7.92 4.52
CA SER A 206 3.12 -6.82 5.30
C SER A 206 3.50 -6.95 6.77
N ILE A 207 4.02 -5.88 7.37
CA ILE A 207 4.51 -5.83 8.74
C ILE A 207 3.69 -4.83 9.55
N TYR A 208 2.95 -5.32 10.54
CA TYR A 208 2.05 -4.54 11.40
C TYR A 208 2.53 -4.49 12.86
N TYR A 209 3.38 -5.42 13.26
CA TYR A 209 3.97 -5.59 14.59
C TYR A 209 5.32 -6.29 14.44
N GLU A 210 6.16 -6.23 15.46
CA GLU A 210 7.50 -6.83 15.42
C GLU A 210 7.47 -8.33 15.72
N CYS A 211 6.77 -8.73 16.78
CA CYS A 211 6.69 -10.11 17.22
C CYS A 211 5.26 -10.49 17.66
N ARG A 212 5.02 -11.78 17.89
CA ARG A 212 3.69 -12.29 18.32
C ARG A 212 3.27 -11.78 19.69
N ASP A 213 4.23 -11.48 20.55
CA ASP A 213 3.96 -11.04 21.93
C ASP A 213 3.50 -9.57 21.97
N ASP A 214 3.59 -8.85 20.83
CA ASP A 214 3.10 -7.47 20.69
C ASP A 214 1.57 -7.41 20.43
N PHE A 215 0.90 -8.58 20.40
CA PHE A 215 -0.52 -8.68 20.00
C PHE A 215 -1.43 -8.83 21.20
#